data_32ed47756429b7cecef5ce0314deef80
#
_entry.id   32ed47756429b7cecef5ce0314deef80
#
_cell.length_a   1.000
_cell.length_b   1.000
_cell.length_c   1.000
_cell.angle_alpha   90.00
_cell.angle_beta   90.00
_cell.angle_gamma   90.00
#
_symmetry.space_group_name_H-M   'P 1'
#
loop_
_entity.id
_entity.type
_entity.pdbx_description
1 polymer ?
#
loop_
_entity_poly.entity_id
_entity_poly.type
_entity_poly.pdbx_seq_one_letter_code
_entity_poly.pdbx_strand_id
1 'polypeptide(L)'
;MNTITANDTAPAGGTSMSDIRIVRDYPHPPSKVWRALTVPSLMALWGMRPEGFEPVVGNRFKYVAKPQPGWRGFVECEVLEAREPSVLRMSWVGDDNGKATFVTYRVEPHAGGTRLSFEHTGFTGMGGFLLAKLMMGPGWKKMLGVRFPEVLADIDDAGNLRPGSTLKPKF
;
A
#
# COMPACT_ATOMS: atom_id res chain seq x y z
N MET A 1 -15.99 12.26 -42.98
CA MET A 1 -16.20 11.58 -41.70
C MET A 1 -14.84 11.13 -41.16
N ASN A 2 -14.27 11.90 -40.26
CA ASN A 2 -12.96 11.57 -39.68
C ASN A 2 -13.19 10.88 -38.35
N THR A 3 -12.84 9.59 -38.31
CA THR A 3 -12.79 8.79 -37.11
C THR A 3 -11.51 9.15 -36.34
N ILE A 4 -11.64 9.82 -35.20
CA ILE A 4 -10.52 10.08 -34.28
C ILE A 4 -10.34 8.82 -33.44
N THR A 5 -9.31 8.07 -33.74
CA THR A 5 -8.85 6.97 -32.88
C THR A 5 -8.12 7.59 -31.70
N ALA A 6 -8.70 7.53 -30.51
CA ALA A 6 -8.02 7.87 -29.28
C ALA A 6 -6.91 6.82 -29.03
N ASN A 7 -5.68 7.24 -29.22
CA ASN A 7 -4.50 6.47 -28.81
C ASN A 7 -4.35 6.60 -27.31
N ASP A 8 -4.89 5.64 -26.57
CA ASP A 8 -4.68 5.49 -25.12
C ASP A 8 -3.31 4.82 -24.92
N THR A 9 -2.27 5.62 -25.08
CA THR A 9 -0.92 5.19 -24.74
C THR A 9 -0.70 5.49 -23.26
N ALA A 10 -0.98 4.51 -22.40
CA ALA A 10 -0.51 4.53 -21.04
C ALA A 10 1.02 4.77 -21.05
N PRO A 11 1.56 5.74 -20.32
CA PRO A 11 3.00 5.96 -20.29
C PRO A 11 3.66 4.71 -19.69
N ALA A 12 4.48 4.03 -20.47
CA ALA A 12 5.42 3.03 -19.99
C ALA A 12 6.33 3.73 -18.97
N GLY A 13 6.03 3.58 -17.68
CA GLY A 13 6.76 4.20 -16.59
C GLY A 13 8.19 3.68 -16.56
N GLY A 14 9.12 4.46 -17.07
CA GLY A 14 10.54 4.21 -16.87
C GLY A 14 10.82 4.07 -15.37
N THR A 15 11.59 3.06 -14.97
CA THR A 15 11.97 2.83 -13.58
C THR A 15 12.82 3.98 -13.10
N SER A 16 12.31 4.79 -12.17
CA SER A 16 13.09 5.82 -11.50
C SER A 16 13.97 5.19 -10.41
N MET A 17 15.19 5.71 -10.24
CA MET A 17 16.07 5.30 -9.14
C MET A 17 15.48 5.59 -7.74
N SER A 18 14.47 6.44 -7.67
CA SER A 18 13.73 6.78 -6.45
C SER A 18 12.56 5.85 -6.16
N ASP A 19 12.15 5.00 -7.10
CA ASP A 19 11.04 4.08 -6.90
C ASP A 19 11.39 3.02 -5.86
N ILE A 20 10.41 2.71 -5.02
CA ILE A 20 10.49 1.62 -4.06
C ILE A 20 9.72 0.44 -4.66
N ARG A 21 10.38 -0.71 -4.80
CA ARG A 21 9.77 -1.95 -5.30
C ARG A 21 10.11 -3.08 -4.36
N ILE A 22 9.08 -3.81 -3.94
CA ILE A 22 9.20 -4.94 -3.00
C ILE A 22 8.33 -6.07 -3.53
N VAL A 23 8.89 -7.26 -3.64
CA VAL A 23 8.16 -8.48 -3.96
C VAL A 23 8.24 -9.41 -2.76
N ARG A 24 7.10 -9.98 -2.36
CA ARG A 24 7.01 -10.95 -1.27
C ARG A 24 6.06 -12.07 -1.64
N ASP A 25 6.43 -13.28 -1.28
CA ASP A 25 5.59 -14.46 -1.40
C ASP A 25 5.08 -14.83 0.00
N TYR A 26 3.77 -15.06 0.10
CA TYR A 26 3.09 -15.44 1.34
C TYR A 26 2.38 -16.78 1.16
N PRO A 27 2.49 -17.73 2.12
CA PRO A 27 1.85 -19.03 2.05
C PRO A 27 0.35 -18.95 2.43
N HIS A 28 -0.36 -18.00 1.83
CA HIS A 28 -1.77 -17.74 2.11
C HIS A 28 -2.52 -17.39 0.79
N PRO A 29 -3.82 -17.69 0.68
CA PRO A 29 -4.58 -17.41 -0.53
C PRO A 29 -4.71 -15.91 -0.82
N PRO A 30 -4.83 -15.50 -2.10
CA PRO A 30 -4.97 -14.09 -2.50
C PRO A 30 -6.10 -13.35 -1.79
N SER A 31 -7.23 -14.00 -1.56
CA SER A 31 -8.38 -13.41 -0.84
C SER A 31 -8.02 -13.00 0.60
N LYS A 32 -7.23 -13.79 1.29
CA LYS A 32 -6.77 -13.50 2.65
C LYS A 32 -5.77 -12.33 2.66
N VAL A 33 -4.84 -12.32 1.71
CA VAL A 33 -3.90 -11.21 1.53
C VAL A 33 -4.65 -9.91 1.21
N TRP A 34 -5.65 -9.97 0.34
CA TRP A 34 -6.51 -8.83 0.01
C TRP A 34 -7.24 -8.27 1.24
N ARG A 35 -7.80 -9.14 2.09
CA ARG A 35 -8.46 -8.70 3.33
C ARG A 35 -7.49 -7.96 4.26
N ALA A 36 -6.28 -8.46 4.43
CA ALA A 36 -5.26 -7.80 5.24
C ALA A 36 -4.85 -6.43 4.67
N LEU A 37 -4.94 -6.25 3.34
CA LEU A 37 -4.67 -4.98 2.65
C LEU A 37 -5.85 -3.99 2.68
N THR A 38 -7.09 -4.45 2.90
CA THR A 38 -8.29 -3.62 2.67
C THR A 38 -9.26 -3.55 3.84
N VAL A 39 -9.11 -4.36 4.86
CA VAL A 39 -9.92 -4.26 6.08
C VAL A 39 -9.25 -3.30 7.07
N PRO A 40 -9.85 -2.15 7.41
CA PRO A 40 -9.21 -1.09 8.21
C PRO A 40 -8.64 -1.57 9.54
N SER A 41 -9.33 -2.45 10.25
CA SER A 41 -8.84 -3.02 11.52
C SER A 41 -7.59 -3.88 11.35
N LEU A 42 -7.45 -4.59 10.23
CA LEU A 42 -6.27 -5.38 9.91
C LEU A 42 -5.13 -4.49 9.40
N MET A 43 -5.42 -3.48 8.60
CA MET A 43 -4.43 -2.51 8.11
C MET A 43 -3.70 -1.83 9.26
N ALA A 44 -4.41 -1.46 10.33
CA ALA A 44 -3.84 -0.83 11.52
C ALA A 44 -2.86 -1.73 12.30
N LEU A 45 -2.90 -3.04 12.09
CA LEU A 45 -2.01 -3.99 12.78
C LEU A 45 -0.61 -4.04 12.17
N TRP A 46 -0.48 -3.79 10.87
CA TRP A 46 0.81 -3.87 10.18
C TRP A 46 1.33 -2.53 9.66
N GLY A 47 0.45 -1.56 9.42
CA GLY A 47 0.75 -0.23 8.93
C GLY A 47 0.15 0.88 9.78
N MET A 48 0.09 2.08 9.25
CA MET A 48 -0.60 3.21 9.87
C MET A 48 -2.11 2.94 9.89
N ARG A 49 -2.80 3.55 10.85
CA ARG A 49 -4.26 3.42 11.00
C ARG A 49 -4.98 4.18 9.88
N PRO A 50 -5.79 3.52 9.06
CA PRO A 50 -6.61 4.20 8.07
C PRO A 50 -7.86 4.81 8.74
N GLU A 51 -8.21 6.02 8.34
CA GLU A 51 -9.45 6.70 8.73
C GLU A 51 -10.25 7.03 7.48
N GLY A 52 -11.49 6.52 7.40
CA GLY A 52 -12.39 6.71 6.26
C GLY A 52 -12.05 5.88 5.02
N PHE A 53 -11.24 4.82 5.15
CA PHE A 53 -10.86 3.97 4.03
C PHE A 53 -11.98 3.01 3.63
N GLU A 54 -12.25 2.99 2.33
CA GLU A 54 -13.02 1.97 1.61
C GLU A 54 -12.30 1.61 0.31
N PRO A 55 -12.25 0.33 -0.10
CA PRO A 55 -11.60 -0.09 -1.33
C PRO A 55 -12.45 0.21 -2.58
N VAL A 56 -12.82 1.49 -2.74
CA VAL A 56 -13.66 2.00 -3.82
C VAL A 56 -12.96 3.17 -4.49
N VAL A 57 -12.89 3.16 -5.82
CA VAL A 57 -12.27 4.25 -6.60
C VAL A 57 -12.91 5.59 -6.27
N GLY A 58 -12.08 6.60 -6.01
CA GLY A 58 -12.49 7.94 -5.58
C GLY A 58 -12.65 8.11 -4.08
N ASN A 59 -12.60 7.03 -3.26
CA ASN A 59 -12.61 7.14 -1.81
C ASN A 59 -11.38 7.92 -1.34
N ARG A 60 -11.59 8.97 -0.57
CA ARG A 60 -10.56 9.79 0.08
C ARG A 60 -10.49 9.47 1.55
N PHE A 61 -9.28 9.23 2.03
CA PHE A 61 -9.03 8.80 3.40
C PHE A 61 -7.67 9.30 3.88
N LYS A 62 -7.37 9.05 5.16
CA LYS A 62 -6.07 9.35 5.77
C LYS A 62 -5.47 8.12 6.42
N TYR A 63 -4.16 7.99 6.28
CA TYR A 63 -3.39 7.16 7.19
C TYR A 63 -2.87 8.03 8.32
N VAL A 64 -3.11 7.62 9.56
CA VAL A 64 -2.75 8.38 10.76
C VAL A 64 -1.77 7.59 11.62
N ALA A 65 -0.76 8.28 12.12
CA ALA A 65 0.20 7.79 13.10
C ALA A 65 0.59 8.93 14.06
N LYS A 66 1.48 8.64 15.01
CA LYS A 66 1.94 9.68 15.95
C LYS A 66 2.75 10.74 15.19
N PRO A 67 2.46 12.04 15.35
CA PRO A 67 3.27 13.10 14.81
C PRO A 67 4.72 13.00 15.28
N GLN A 68 5.65 13.38 14.40
CA GLN A 68 7.08 13.41 14.70
C GLN A 68 7.67 14.75 14.25
N PRO A 69 8.82 15.18 14.76
CA PRO A 69 9.48 16.39 14.29
C PRO A 69 9.64 16.37 12.76
N GLY A 70 9.10 17.40 12.08
CA GLY A 70 9.13 17.51 10.63
C GLY A 70 8.06 16.72 9.88
N TRP A 71 7.16 16.02 10.59
CA TRP A 71 6.04 15.30 9.98
C TRP A 71 4.74 15.44 10.79
N ARG A 72 3.66 15.83 10.13
CA ARG A 72 2.36 16.14 10.74
C ARG A 72 1.59 14.94 11.32
N GLY A 73 2.06 13.70 11.08
CA GLY A 73 1.45 12.48 11.64
C GLY A 73 0.34 11.86 10.78
N PHE A 74 0.10 12.36 9.59
CA PHE A 74 -0.87 11.77 8.67
C PHE A 74 -0.49 11.93 7.21
N VAL A 75 -1.07 11.06 6.39
CA VAL A 75 -0.94 11.05 4.93
C VAL A 75 -2.34 11.08 4.33
N GLU A 76 -2.56 11.95 3.36
CA GLU A 76 -3.81 12.02 2.61
C GLU A 76 -3.73 11.14 1.38
N CYS A 77 -4.76 10.31 1.18
CA CYS A 77 -4.83 9.32 0.11
C CYS A 77 -6.16 9.38 -0.62
N GLU A 78 -6.13 8.97 -1.88
CA GLU A 78 -7.31 8.69 -2.69
C GLU A 78 -7.13 7.34 -3.38
N VAL A 79 -8.13 6.49 -3.34
CA VAL A 79 -8.14 5.21 -4.07
C VAL A 79 -8.30 5.48 -5.56
N LEU A 80 -7.31 5.10 -6.35
CA LEU A 80 -7.27 5.30 -7.80
C LEU A 80 -7.65 4.06 -8.59
N GLU A 81 -7.40 2.88 -8.02
CA GLU A 81 -7.78 1.60 -8.59
C GLU A 81 -8.03 0.60 -7.45
N ALA A 82 -9.12 -0.15 -7.55
CA ALA A 82 -9.46 -1.22 -6.63
C ALA A 82 -10.13 -2.35 -7.41
N ARG A 83 -9.42 -3.45 -7.60
CA ARG A 83 -9.92 -4.69 -8.22
C ARG A 83 -9.64 -5.86 -7.30
N GLU A 84 -10.64 -6.30 -6.56
CA GLU A 84 -10.53 -7.44 -5.67
C GLU A 84 -10.30 -8.75 -6.45
N PRO A 85 -9.38 -9.62 -6.04
CA PRO A 85 -8.37 -9.43 -5.01
C PRO A 85 -7.01 -9.01 -5.57
N SER A 86 -6.94 -8.41 -6.77
CA SER A 86 -5.73 -8.34 -7.59
C SER A 86 -4.96 -7.03 -7.54
N VAL A 87 -5.64 -5.88 -7.43
CA VAL A 87 -4.96 -4.57 -7.48
C VAL A 87 -5.60 -3.57 -6.54
N LEU A 88 -4.77 -2.90 -5.74
CA LEU A 88 -5.12 -1.70 -4.99
C LEU A 88 -4.08 -0.63 -5.29
N ARG A 89 -4.52 0.53 -5.82
CA ARG A 89 -3.66 1.68 -6.08
C ARG A 89 -4.24 2.94 -5.46
N MET A 90 -3.38 3.74 -4.86
CA MET A 90 -3.78 4.98 -4.21
C MET A 90 -2.74 6.08 -4.40
N SER A 91 -3.18 7.33 -4.33
CA SER A 91 -2.30 8.46 -4.16
C SER A 91 -1.82 8.54 -2.72
N TRP A 92 -0.69 9.23 -2.50
CA TRP A 92 -0.04 9.37 -1.22
C TRP A 92 0.56 10.77 -1.09
N VAL A 93 -0.04 11.60 -0.25
CA VAL A 93 0.40 12.98 0.00
C VAL A 93 0.81 13.10 1.47
N GLY A 94 2.12 13.05 1.71
CA GLY A 94 2.69 13.01 3.06
C GLY A 94 3.13 14.36 3.62
N ASP A 95 3.19 15.41 2.78
CA ASP A 95 3.64 16.74 3.17
C ASP A 95 2.67 17.84 2.71
N ASP A 96 2.92 19.06 3.20
CA ASP A 96 2.08 20.23 2.89
C ASP A 96 2.31 20.80 1.47
N ASN A 97 3.32 20.31 0.74
CA ASN A 97 3.60 20.73 -0.64
C ASN A 97 2.62 20.09 -1.64
N GLY A 98 1.78 19.16 -1.19
CA GLY A 98 0.73 18.54 -1.98
C GLY A 98 1.20 17.67 -3.13
N LYS A 99 2.50 17.36 -3.23
CA LYS A 99 3.03 16.44 -4.25
C LYS A 99 2.59 15.01 -3.96
N ALA A 100 1.79 14.47 -4.86
CA ALA A 100 1.37 13.09 -4.76
C ALA A 100 2.47 12.14 -5.22
N THR A 101 2.71 11.10 -4.44
CA THR A 101 3.34 9.86 -4.86
C THR A 101 2.27 8.77 -4.97
N PHE A 102 2.62 7.58 -5.44
CA PHE A 102 1.62 6.56 -5.74
C PHE A 102 2.05 5.22 -5.16
N VAL A 103 1.15 4.62 -4.40
CA VAL A 103 1.32 3.27 -3.84
C VAL A 103 0.46 2.30 -4.63
N THR A 104 1.05 1.18 -5.03
CA THR A 104 0.35 0.11 -5.75
C THR A 104 0.67 -1.24 -5.12
N TYR A 105 -0.37 -2.00 -4.81
CA TYR A 105 -0.31 -3.41 -4.42
C TYR A 105 -0.88 -4.25 -5.54
N ARG A 106 -0.11 -5.22 -6.04
CA ARG A 106 -0.58 -6.26 -6.97
C ARG A 106 -0.52 -7.60 -6.28
N VAL A 107 -1.63 -8.31 -6.31
CA VAL A 107 -1.84 -9.58 -5.62
C VAL A 107 -2.09 -10.66 -6.66
N GLU A 108 -1.24 -11.66 -6.73
CA GLU A 108 -1.31 -12.72 -7.73
C GLU A 108 -1.17 -14.09 -7.07
N PRO A 109 -1.93 -15.11 -7.52
CA PRO A 109 -1.68 -16.49 -7.10
C PRO A 109 -0.25 -16.90 -7.49
N HIS A 110 0.48 -17.51 -6.57
CA HIS A 110 1.84 -17.97 -6.83
C HIS A 110 2.22 -19.15 -5.94
N ALA A 111 2.69 -20.25 -6.55
CA ALA A 111 3.26 -21.41 -5.86
C ALA A 111 2.40 -21.93 -4.68
N GLY A 112 1.08 -22.02 -4.85
CA GLY A 112 0.15 -22.45 -3.80
C GLY A 112 -0.19 -21.39 -2.75
N GLY A 113 0.31 -20.19 -2.88
CA GLY A 113 0.03 -19.03 -2.05
C GLY A 113 -0.17 -17.77 -2.89
N THR A 114 0.41 -16.68 -2.46
CA THR A 114 0.26 -15.36 -3.07
C THR A 114 1.60 -14.66 -3.25
N ARG A 115 1.82 -14.09 -4.42
CA ARG A 115 2.86 -13.09 -4.65
C ARG A 115 2.26 -11.69 -4.52
N LEU A 116 2.82 -10.88 -3.65
CA LEU A 116 2.54 -9.46 -3.52
C LEU A 116 3.67 -8.67 -4.15
N SER A 117 3.35 -7.88 -5.17
CA SER A 117 4.25 -6.89 -5.76
C SER A 117 3.82 -5.50 -5.30
N PHE A 118 4.69 -4.84 -4.58
CA PHE A 118 4.48 -3.50 -4.02
C PHE A 118 5.34 -2.49 -4.75
N GLU A 119 4.75 -1.35 -5.09
CA GLU A 119 5.45 -0.21 -5.67
C GLU A 119 5.04 1.08 -4.96
N HIS A 120 6.02 1.95 -4.66
CA HIS A 120 5.79 3.33 -4.26
C HIS A 120 6.62 4.21 -5.18
N THR A 121 5.95 4.97 -6.03
CA THR A 121 6.53 5.70 -7.16
C THR A 121 6.18 7.18 -7.10
N GLY A 122 6.83 8.00 -7.95
CA GLY A 122 6.52 9.42 -8.08
C GLY A 122 7.39 10.32 -7.21
N PHE A 123 8.42 9.80 -6.56
CA PHE A 123 9.41 10.62 -5.88
C PHE A 123 10.25 11.42 -6.88
N THR A 124 10.42 12.71 -6.64
CA THR A 124 11.15 13.60 -7.55
C THR A 124 12.27 14.36 -6.84
N GLY A 125 13.33 14.64 -7.58
CA GLY A 125 14.48 15.40 -7.09
C GLY A 125 15.32 14.68 -6.02
N MET A 126 16.34 15.36 -5.53
CA MET A 126 17.25 14.81 -4.50
C MET A 126 16.54 14.56 -3.17
N GLY A 127 15.64 15.45 -2.77
CA GLY A 127 14.84 15.27 -1.54
C GLY A 127 13.94 14.06 -1.60
N GLY A 128 13.25 13.85 -2.73
CA GLY A 128 12.44 12.65 -2.97
C GLY A 128 13.27 11.37 -2.98
N PHE A 129 14.44 11.39 -3.59
CA PHE A 129 15.37 10.25 -3.56
C PHE A 129 15.82 9.89 -2.14
N LEU A 130 16.22 10.87 -1.33
CA LEU A 130 16.64 10.64 0.05
C LEU A 130 15.47 10.13 0.90
N LEU A 131 14.28 10.71 0.77
CA LEU A 131 13.08 10.26 1.46
C LEU A 131 12.77 8.80 1.13
N ALA A 132 12.77 8.44 -0.16
CA ALA A 132 12.50 7.08 -0.61
C ALA A 132 13.52 6.08 -0.08
N LYS A 133 14.82 6.41 -0.13
CA LYS A 133 15.90 5.48 0.23
C LYS A 133 16.13 5.35 1.73
N LEU A 134 16.06 6.44 2.48
CA LEU A 134 16.43 6.45 3.90
C LEU A 134 15.27 6.24 4.86
N MET A 135 14.06 6.61 4.47
CA MET A 135 12.87 6.54 5.34
C MET A 135 11.80 5.58 4.83
N MET A 136 11.27 5.83 3.64
CA MET A 136 10.11 5.10 3.14
C MET A 136 10.44 3.64 2.79
N GLY A 137 11.56 3.40 2.11
CA GLY A 137 11.97 2.06 1.70
C GLY A 137 12.19 1.10 2.88
N PRO A 138 13.01 1.46 3.88
CA PRO A 138 13.16 0.66 5.10
C PRO A 138 11.85 0.43 5.85
N GLY A 139 10.99 1.45 5.94
CA GLY A 139 9.66 1.34 6.55
C GLY A 139 8.78 0.31 5.84
N TRP A 140 8.67 0.39 4.52
CA TRP A 140 7.90 -0.56 3.72
C TRP A 140 8.47 -1.98 3.80
N LYS A 141 9.80 -2.15 3.78
CA LYS A 141 10.44 -3.46 3.94
C LYS A 141 10.09 -4.10 5.29
N LYS A 142 10.09 -3.32 6.37
CA LYS A 142 9.70 -3.80 7.71
C LYS A 142 8.21 -4.15 7.78
N MET A 143 7.34 -3.28 7.23
CA MET A 143 5.90 -3.53 7.22
C MET A 143 5.55 -4.79 6.44
N LEU A 144 6.01 -4.92 5.19
CA LEU A 144 5.67 -6.04 4.32
C LEU A 144 6.47 -7.31 4.59
N GLY A 145 7.65 -7.20 5.19
CA GLY A 145 8.53 -8.36 5.46
C GLY A 145 8.40 -8.93 6.86
N VAL A 146 7.87 -8.19 7.82
CA VAL A 146 7.76 -8.62 9.23
C VAL A 146 6.32 -8.53 9.71
N ARG A 147 5.73 -7.34 9.73
CA ARG A 147 4.41 -7.10 10.35
C ARG A 147 3.25 -7.71 9.58
N PHE A 148 3.27 -7.57 8.27
CA PHE A 148 2.21 -8.12 7.41
C PHE A 148 2.14 -9.66 7.47
N PRO A 149 3.26 -10.42 7.39
CA PRO A 149 3.25 -11.84 7.64
C PRO A 149 2.72 -12.25 9.03
N GLU A 150 3.04 -11.48 10.08
CA GLU A 150 2.50 -11.73 11.43
C GLU A 150 0.96 -11.62 11.45
N VAL A 151 0.41 -10.61 10.77
CA VAL A 151 -1.05 -10.47 10.65
C VAL A 151 -1.65 -11.62 9.85
N LEU A 152 -1.05 -11.99 8.71
CA LEU A 152 -1.53 -13.11 7.91
C LEU A 152 -1.53 -14.43 8.66
N ALA A 153 -0.53 -14.67 9.52
CA ALA A 153 -0.46 -15.87 10.35
C ALA A 153 -1.52 -15.90 11.46
N ASP A 154 -1.99 -14.74 11.89
CA ASP A 154 -2.88 -14.58 13.06
C ASP A 154 -4.36 -14.33 12.69
N ILE A 155 -4.69 -14.35 11.41
CA ILE A 155 -6.07 -14.30 10.92
C ILE A 155 -6.47 -15.62 10.25
N ASP A 156 -7.77 -15.91 10.25
CA ASP A 156 -8.34 -16.97 9.43
C ASP A 156 -8.53 -16.54 7.96
N ASP A 157 -9.00 -17.43 7.10
CA ASP A 157 -9.21 -17.12 5.68
C ASP A 157 -10.35 -16.10 5.45
N ALA A 158 -11.23 -15.89 6.43
CA ALA A 158 -12.26 -14.87 6.41
C ALA A 158 -11.74 -13.49 6.90
N GLY A 159 -10.49 -13.42 7.38
CA GLY A 159 -9.89 -12.19 7.89
C GLY A 159 -10.18 -11.88 9.35
N ASN A 160 -10.69 -12.85 10.12
CA ASN A 160 -10.92 -12.67 11.55
C ASN A 160 -9.65 -13.00 12.32
N LEU A 161 -9.33 -12.20 13.34
CA LEU A 161 -8.25 -12.53 14.26
C LEU A 161 -8.53 -13.85 14.99
N ARG A 162 -7.50 -14.69 15.13
CA ARG A 162 -7.60 -15.94 15.86
C ARG A 162 -7.88 -15.69 17.34
N PRO A 163 -8.63 -16.57 18.02
CA PRO A 163 -8.81 -16.48 19.47
C PRO A 163 -7.46 -16.42 20.19
N GLY A 164 -7.30 -15.48 21.10
CA GLY A 164 -6.04 -15.29 21.85
C GLY A 164 -4.98 -14.45 21.11
N SER A 165 -5.30 -13.84 19.98
CA SER A 165 -4.40 -12.90 19.31
C SER A 165 -3.91 -11.81 20.27
N THR A 166 -2.61 -11.56 20.23
CA THR A 166 -1.94 -10.48 20.98
C THR A 166 -1.56 -9.29 20.11
N LEU A 167 -1.93 -9.33 18.82
CA LEU A 167 -1.64 -8.25 17.89
C LEU A 167 -2.36 -6.96 18.29
N LYS A 168 -1.62 -5.85 18.24
CA LYS A 168 -2.11 -4.50 18.56
C LYS A 168 -1.67 -3.52 17.47
N PRO A 169 -2.45 -2.46 17.23
CA PRO A 169 -2.02 -1.37 16.36
C PRO A 169 -0.63 -0.86 16.75
N LYS A 170 0.20 -0.60 15.75
CA LYS A 170 1.63 -0.24 15.93
C LYS A 170 1.88 1.26 15.93
N PHE A 171 0.87 2.07 15.51
CA PHE A 171 1.00 3.52 15.37
C PHE A 171 -0.15 4.27 16.03
#